data_a3e692fa5abacb238aa48ff40b552afd
#
_entry.id   a3e692fa5abacb238aa48ff40b552afd
#
_cell.length_a   1.000
_cell.length_b   1.000
_cell.length_c   1.000
_cell.angle_alpha   90.00
_cell.angle_beta   90.00
_cell.angle_gamma   90.00
#
_symmetry.space_group_name_H-M   'P 1'
#
loop_
_entity.id
_entity.type
_entity.pdbx_description
1 polymer ?
#
loop_
_entity_poly.entity_id
_entity_poly.type
_entity_poly.pdbx_seq_one_letter_code
_entity_poly.pdbx_strand_id
1 'polypeptide(L)'
;MTKVVLSMSMSLDGIAGPDVPDEDGMALFEEILGWVFPLRSWRTQQGMAGGEDTVDSKVWQENFDRFGPQVIGRRMFDYGYPHWGENPPFHAPVFVTTHRGQDTIVKEGGTSYTFVTGGLAEAVEQARAVAAADGKDVLLAGGVSIAHQALDAGLADEMVLHVVPRLAGRGLRLFDTARVDLRLTEAVQGEGALHLRYDVRRPS
;
A
#
# COMPACT_ATOMS: atom_id res chain seq x y z
N MET A 1 -20.16 -4.64 -0.32
CA MET A 1 -19.50 -5.09 0.94
C MET A 1 -18.07 -4.60 0.84
N THR A 2 -17.60 -3.83 1.82
CA THR A 2 -16.24 -3.28 1.90
C THR A 2 -15.20 -4.40 1.95
N LYS A 3 -14.26 -4.42 1.02
CA LYS A 3 -13.13 -5.36 1.01
C LYS A 3 -11.92 -4.77 1.73
N VAL A 4 -11.06 -5.65 2.22
CA VAL A 4 -9.70 -5.31 2.66
C VAL A 4 -8.73 -5.79 1.59
N VAL A 5 -8.01 -4.87 0.99
CA VAL A 5 -7.15 -5.11 -0.15
C VAL A 5 -5.70 -4.85 0.22
N LEU A 6 -4.86 -5.87 0.13
CA LEU A 6 -3.42 -5.73 0.23
C LEU A 6 -2.89 -5.26 -1.13
N SER A 7 -2.33 -4.05 -1.21
CA SER A 7 -1.72 -3.55 -2.45
C SER A 7 -0.25 -3.20 -2.24
N MET A 8 0.63 -3.84 -3.00
CA MET A 8 2.08 -3.70 -2.86
C MET A 8 2.78 -3.72 -4.21
N SER A 9 3.82 -2.90 -4.32
CA SER A 9 4.82 -3.04 -5.40
C SER A 9 5.93 -3.99 -4.97
N MET A 10 6.45 -4.76 -5.91
CA MET A 10 7.62 -5.62 -5.68
C MET A 10 8.46 -5.78 -6.94
N SER A 11 9.73 -6.11 -6.76
CA SER A 11 10.60 -6.57 -7.84
C SER A 11 10.20 -7.97 -8.32
N LEU A 12 10.69 -8.39 -9.49
CA LEU A 12 10.44 -9.72 -10.05
C LEU A 12 10.94 -10.85 -9.13
N ASP A 13 12.00 -10.61 -8.35
CA ASP A 13 12.53 -11.56 -7.36
C ASP A 13 11.84 -11.44 -5.97
N GLY A 14 10.72 -10.68 -5.89
CA GLY A 14 9.84 -10.65 -4.73
C GLY A 14 10.26 -9.72 -3.59
N ILE A 15 11.13 -8.76 -3.84
CA ILE A 15 11.53 -7.74 -2.86
C ILE A 15 10.55 -6.56 -2.91
N ALA A 16 10.02 -6.15 -1.76
CA ALA A 16 8.99 -5.10 -1.67
C ALA A 16 9.38 -3.90 -0.79
N GLY A 17 10.60 -3.83 -0.35
CA GLY A 17 11.10 -2.69 0.39
C GLY A 17 12.46 -2.90 1.03
N PRO A 18 13.05 -1.83 1.54
CA PRO A 18 14.35 -1.91 2.19
C PRO A 18 14.27 -2.58 3.56
N ASP A 19 15.31 -3.28 3.93
CA ASP A 19 15.54 -3.84 5.26
C ASP A 19 16.10 -2.79 6.24
N VAL A 20 16.85 -1.81 5.74
CA VAL A 20 17.40 -0.69 6.51
C VAL A 20 17.03 0.67 5.90
N PRO A 21 16.82 1.72 6.73
CA PRO A 21 16.47 3.05 6.28
C PRO A 21 17.73 3.92 6.05
N ASP A 22 18.55 3.53 5.12
CA ASP A 22 19.74 4.27 4.68
C ASP A 22 19.61 4.75 3.22
N GLU A 23 20.66 5.35 2.66
CA GLU A 23 20.66 5.83 1.29
C GLU A 23 20.40 4.69 0.28
N ASP A 24 20.95 3.53 0.52
CA ASP A 24 20.73 2.32 -0.29
C ASP A 24 19.28 1.84 -0.20
N GLY A 25 18.66 1.97 0.98
CA GLY A 25 17.25 1.66 1.20
C GLY A 25 16.32 2.64 0.47
N MET A 26 16.66 3.92 0.40
CA MET A 26 15.91 4.90 -0.39
C MET A 26 16.02 4.61 -1.88
N ALA A 27 17.21 4.30 -2.38
CA ALA A 27 17.40 3.92 -3.77
C ALA A 27 16.55 2.68 -4.14
N LEU A 28 16.54 1.65 -3.29
CA LEU A 28 15.70 0.47 -3.47
C LEU A 28 14.19 0.80 -3.46
N PHE A 29 13.77 1.68 -2.56
CA PHE A 29 12.37 2.15 -2.52
C PHE A 29 12.00 2.85 -3.84
N GLU A 30 12.84 3.74 -4.35
CA GLU A 30 12.64 4.39 -5.64
C GLU A 30 12.65 3.39 -6.80
N GLU A 31 13.49 2.38 -6.76
CA GLU A 31 13.50 1.32 -7.76
C GLU A 31 12.20 0.52 -7.83
N ILE A 32 11.57 0.28 -6.68
CA ILE A 32 10.34 -0.54 -6.58
C ILE A 32 9.09 0.32 -6.79
N LEU A 33 9.07 1.56 -6.30
CA LEU A 33 7.88 2.44 -6.36
C LEU A 33 7.99 3.54 -7.41
N GLY A 34 9.16 3.74 -8.01
CA GLY A 34 9.43 4.85 -8.94
C GLY A 34 8.56 4.86 -10.20
N TRP A 35 7.95 3.74 -10.56
CA TRP A 35 6.99 3.67 -11.67
C TRP A 35 5.76 4.57 -11.46
N VAL A 36 5.45 4.93 -10.21
CA VAL A 36 4.28 5.76 -9.84
C VAL A 36 4.53 7.25 -10.12
N PHE A 37 5.73 7.75 -9.84
CA PHE A 37 6.00 9.20 -9.80
C PHE A 37 5.86 9.93 -11.13
N PRO A 38 6.13 9.34 -12.32
CA PRO A 38 5.89 9.97 -13.60
C PRO A 38 4.42 9.99 -14.03
N LEU A 39 3.54 9.19 -13.39
CA LEU A 39 2.15 9.03 -13.82
C LEU A 39 1.35 10.33 -13.69
N ARG A 40 0.56 10.66 -14.71
CA ARG A 40 -0.33 11.82 -14.71
C ARG A 40 -1.32 11.77 -13.55
N SER A 41 -1.94 10.61 -13.31
CA SER A 41 -2.91 10.42 -12.23
C SER A 41 -2.30 10.73 -10.86
N TRP A 42 -1.13 10.17 -10.56
CA TRP A 42 -0.43 10.44 -9.30
C TRP A 42 -0.05 11.92 -9.16
N ARG A 43 0.55 12.50 -10.21
CA ARG A 43 0.95 13.92 -10.20
C ARG A 43 -0.25 14.85 -9.98
N THR A 44 -1.37 14.56 -10.64
CA THR A 44 -2.62 15.33 -10.46
C THR A 44 -3.11 15.26 -9.02
N GLN A 45 -3.10 14.09 -8.40
CA GLN A 45 -3.48 13.91 -6.99
C GLN A 45 -2.57 14.69 -6.04
N GLN A 46 -1.29 14.85 -6.40
CA GLN A 46 -0.32 15.65 -5.63
C GLN A 46 -0.33 17.15 -6.01
N GLY A 47 -1.27 17.62 -6.80
CA GLY A 47 -1.34 19.01 -7.26
C GLY A 47 -0.23 19.41 -8.24
N MET A 48 0.45 18.45 -8.84
CA MET A 48 1.53 18.67 -9.80
C MET A 48 1.02 18.60 -11.24
N ALA A 49 1.53 19.48 -12.11
CA ALA A 49 1.22 19.48 -13.53
C ALA A 49 2.01 18.41 -14.31
N GLY A 50 1.49 18.03 -15.50
CA GLY A 50 2.14 17.09 -16.41
C GLY A 50 2.02 15.64 -15.98
N GLY A 51 2.89 14.80 -16.50
CA GLY A 51 2.93 13.36 -16.25
C GLY A 51 2.47 12.54 -17.45
N GLU A 52 2.73 11.24 -17.37
CA GLU A 52 2.50 10.27 -18.43
C GLU A 52 1.09 9.69 -18.33
N ASP A 53 0.41 9.61 -19.49
CA ASP A 53 -0.94 9.04 -19.62
C ASP A 53 -0.83 7.61 -20.18
N THR A 54 -0.45 6.69 -19.31
CA THR A 54 -0.15 5.29 -19.62
C THR A 54 -1.23 4.36 -19.09
N VAL A 55 -1.09 3.06 -19.36
CA VAL A 55 -1.91 2.03 -18.71
C VAL A 55 -1.70 2.06 -17.20
N ASP A 56 -0.47 2.22 -16.72
CA ASP A 56 -0.16 2.36 -15.29
C ASP A 56 -0.91 3.55 -14.66
N SER A 57 -1.02 4.68 -15.37
CA SER A 57 -1.74 5.86 -14.89
C SER A 57 -3.23 5.58 -14.68
N LYS A 58 -3.84 4.77 -15.56
CA LYS A 58 -5.25 4.36 -15.42
C LYS A 58 -5.43 3.41 -14.23
N VAL A 59 -4.57 2.41 -14.10
CA VAL A 59 -4.59 1.46 -12.96
C VAL A 59 -4.42 2.20 -11.63
N TRP A 60 -3.51 3.18 -11.58
CA TRP A 60 -3.31 4.00 -10.40
C TRP A 60 -4.57 4.81 -10.06
N GLN A 61 -5.20 5.45 -11.05
CA GLN A 61 -6.43 6.22 -10.84
C GLN A 61 -7.57 5.34 -10.33
N GLU A 62 -7.78 4.18 -10.93
CA GLU A 62 -8.81 3.22 -10.51
C GLU A 62 -8.61 2.78 -9.05
N ASN A 63 -7.37 2.49 -8.65
CA ASN A 63 -7.04 2.14 -7.28
C ASN A 63 -7.29 3.31 -6.33
N PHE A 64 -6.91 4.53 -6.69
CA PHE A 64 -7.15 5.72 -5.88
C PHE A 64 -8.65 5.98 -5.70
N ASP A 65 -9.44 5.83 -6.75
CA ASP A 65 -10.89 6.03 -6.69
C ASP A 65 -11.59 4.95 -5.86
N ARG A 66 -11.04 3.75 -5.84
CA ARG A 66 -11.56 2.59 -5.11
C ARG A 66 -11.28 2.64 -3.63
N PHE A 67 -10.06 3.01 -3.24
CA PHE A 67 -9.62 2.94 -1.86
C PHE A 67 -10.01 4.19 -1.08
N GLY A 68 -10.37 3.98 0.18
CA GLY A 68 -10.59 5.02 1.17
C GLY A 68 -9.51 4.93 2.27
N PRO A 69 -9.89 4.57 3.51
CA PRO A 69 -8.94 4.50 4.61
C PRO A 69 -7.84 3.46 4.36
N GLN A 70 -6.66 3.79 4.86
CA GLN A 70 -5.46 2.98 4.67
C GLN A 70 -4.91 2.50 6.01
N VAL A 71 -4.29 1.32 6.01
CA VAL A 71 -3.57 0.78 7.16
C VAL A 71 -2.11 0.60 6.80
N ILE A 72 -1.23 1.17 7.62
CA ILE A 72 0.22 1.08 7.46
C ILE A 72 0.90 0.65 8.78
N GLY A 73 2.10 0.11 8.65
CA GLY A 73 2.95 -0.19 9.80
C GLY A 73 3.71 1.03 10.32
N ARG A 74 4.03 1.04 11.62
CA ARG A 74 4.80 2.11 12.26
C ARG A 74 6.13 2.40 11.55
N ARG A 75 6.85 1.38 11.13
CA ARG A 75 8.13 1.56 10.42
C ARG A 75 7.95 2.34 9.11
N MET A 76 6.90 2.03 8.34
CA MET A 76 6.59 2.79 7.13
C MET A 76 6.23 4.24 7.46
N PHE A 77 5.46 4.47 8.53
CA PHE A 77 5.15 5.81 9.00
C PHE A 77 6.42 6.57 9.38
N ASP A 78 7.27 6.02 10.25
CA ASP A 78 8.49 6.68 10.71
C ASP A 78 9.44 7.02 9.57
N TYR A 79 9.46 6.17 8.52
CA TYR A 79 10.30 6.36 7.35
C TYR A 79 9.77 7.45 6.41
N GLY A 80 8.47 7.42 6.13
CA GLY A 80 7.85 8.30 5.15
C GLY A 80 7.43 9.65 5.70
N TYR A 81 7.01 9.72 6.96
CA TYR A 81 6.44 10.94 7.56
C TYR A 81 7.28 12.20 7.38
N PRO A 82 8.63 12.17 7.53
CA PRO A 82 9.47 13.34 7.30
C PRO A 82 9.43 13.86 5.85
N HIS A 83 9.03 13.03 4.90
CA HIS A 83 9.03 13.35 3.47
C HIS A 83 7.64 13.67 2.90
N TRP A 84 6.55 13.38 3.64
CA TRP A 84 5.18 13.55 3.14
C TRP A 84 4.65 14.98 3.24
N GLY A 85 5.31 15.87 3.99
CA GLY A 85 4.95 17.28 4.10
C GLY A 85 3.58 17.54 4.75
N GLU A 86 2.97 18.69 4.43
CA GLU A 86 1.68 19.08 4.99
C GLU A 86 0.49 18.52 4.20
N ASN A 87 0.67 18.20 2.93
CA ASN A 87 -0.35 17.55 2.08
C ASN A 87 0.13 16.15 1.66
N PRO A 88 0.03 15.13 2.53
CA PRO A 88 0.52 13.79 2.27
C PRO A 88 -0.24 13.08 1.14
N PRO A 89 0.37 12.09 0.46
CA PRO A 89 -0.20 11.46 -0.74
C PRO A 89 -1.40 10.54 -0.49
N PHE A 90 -1.88 10.41 0.73
CA PHE A 90 -2.93 9.47 1.10
C PHE A 90 -4.33 10.00 0.78
N HIS A 91 -4.60 11.28 1.05
CA HIS A 91 -5.91 11.94 0.90
C HIS A 91 -7.07 11.16 1.55
N ALA A 92 -6.77 10.44 2.61
CA ALA A 92 -7.69 9.57 3.35
C ALA A 92 -7.21 9.37 4.79
N PRO A 93 -8.07 8.89 5.71
CA PRO A 93 -7.65 8.46 7.03
C PRO A 93 -6.66 7.29 6.97
N VAL A 94 -5.57 7.38 7.73
CA VAL A 94 -4.50 6.39 7.80
C VAL A 94 -4.41 5.85 9.23
N PHE A 95 -4.55 4.55 9.39
CA PHE A 95 -4.42 3.84 10.65
C PHE A 95 -3.01 3.25 10.75
N VAL A 96 -2.22 3.73 11.70
CA VAL A 96 -0.83 3.32 11.90
C VAL A 96 -0.75 2.29 13.01
N THR A 97 -0.46 1.04 12.67
CA THR A 97 -0.25 -0.03 13.69
C THR A 97 1.06 0.19 14.42
N THR A 98 1.01 0.22 15.75
CA THR A 98 2.17 0.56 16.59
C THR A 98 2.03 -0.03 18.00
N HIS A 99 3.15 -0.21 18.71
CA HIS A 99 3.15 -0.50 20.16
C HIS A 99 3.23 0.79 21.01
N ARG A 100 3.39 1.96 20.38
CA ARG A 100 3.52 3.27 21.03
C ARG A 100 2.37 4.15 20.59
N GLY A 101 1.39 4.33 21.48
CA GLY A 101 0.28 5.26 21.23
C GLY A 101 0.78 6.71 21.15
N GLN A 102 0.12 7.48 20.33
CA GLN A 102 0.26 8.93 20.29
C GLN A 102 -1.05 9.55 19.80
N ASP A 103 -1.19 10.86 19.98
CA ASP A 103 -2.37 11.59 19.54
C ASP A 103 -2.49 11.55 18.01
N THR A 104 -3.74 11.59 17.53
CA THR A 104 -4.02 11.67 16.09
C THR A 104 -3.42 12.92 15.48
N ILE A 105 -2.73 12.77 14.36
CA ILE A 105 -2.17 13.87 13.58
C ILE A 105 -3.12 14.13 12.41
N VAL A 106 -3.55 15.37 12.23
CA VAL A 106 -4.37 15.79 11.09
C VAL A 106 -3.50 16.62 10.15
N LYS A 107 -3.58 16.33 8.86
CA LYS A 107 -2.86 17.00 7.78
C LYS A 107 -3.85 17.55 6.74
N GLU A 108 -3.33 18.33 5.80
CA GLU A 108 -4.11 18.82 4.66
C GLU A 108 -4.55 17.68 3.72
N GLY A 109 -5.43 18.00 2.78
CA GLY A 109 -5.89 17.05 1.76
C GLY A 109 -6.74 15.88 2.28
N GLY A 110 -7.24 15.96 3.54
CA GLY A 110 -8.07 14.90 4.14
C GLY A 110 -7.29 13.77 4.79
N THR A 111 -5.95 13.88 4.88
CA THR A 111 -5.13 12.87 5.55
C THR A 111 -5.16 13.06 7.08
N SER A 112 -5.39 11.98 7.81
CA SER A 112 -5.18 11.91 9.26
C SER A 112 -4.45 10.63 9.62
N TYR A 113 -3.62 10.66 10.67
CA TYR A 113 -2.92 9.48 11.17
C TYR A 113 -3.43 9.13 12.55
N THR A 114 -4.11 7.99 12.67
CA THR A 114 -4.58 7.43 13.94
C THR A 114 -3.68 6.27 14.34
N PHE A 115 -3.12 6.31 15.55
CA PHE A 115 -2.16 5.31 16.03
C PHE A 115 -2.88 4.22 16.82
N VAL A 116 -2.89 3.00 16.28
CA VAL A 116 -3.63 1.85 16.83
C VAL A 116 -2.67 0.90 17.54
N THR A 117 -2.87 0.70 18.84
CA THR A 117 -2.00 -0.14 19.69
C THR A 117 -2.49 -1.57 19.87
N GLY A 118 -3.73 -1.87 19.52
CA GLY A 118 -4.32 -3.22 19.63
C GLY A 118 -4.01 -4.15 18.46
N GLY A 119 -3.06 -3.75 17.59
CA GLY A 119 -2.58 -4.58 16.47
C GLY A 119 -3.34 -4.40 15.17
N LEU A 120 -2.97 -5.25 14.17
CA LEU A 120 -3.47 -5.10 12.80
C LEU A 120 -4.98 -5.34 12.70
N ALA A 121 -5.51 -6.34 13.41
CA ALA A 121 -6.93 -6.66 13.35
C ALA A 121 -7.81 -5.48 13.82
N GLU A 122 -7.43 -4.82 14.92
CA GLU A 122 -8.14 -3.63 15.40
C GLU A 122 -8.04 -2.47 14.40
N ALA A 123 -6.86 -2.23 13.82
CA ALA A 123 -6.68 -1.19 12.82
C ALA A 123 -7.54 -1.44 11.58
N VAL A 124 -7.66 -2.68 11.13
CA VAL A 124 -8.53 -3.08 10.00
C VAL A 124 -9.99 -2.87 10.35
N GLU A 125 -10.45 -3.20 11.56
CA GLU A 125 -11.83 -2.99 11.98
C GLU A 125 -12.18 -1.49 12.02
N GLN A 126 -11.31 -0.66 12.57
CA GLN A 126 -11.50 0.79 12.56
C GLN A 126 -11.55 1.35 11.14
N ALA A 127 -10.65 0.91 10.27
CA ALA A 127 -10.64 1.30 8.87
C ALA A 127 -11.90 0.83 8.12
N ARG A 128 -12.38 -0.41 8.35
CA ARG A 128 -13.63 -0.92 7.77
C ARG A 128 -14.84 -0.08 8.15
N ALA A 129 -14.91 0.37 9.39
CA ALA A 129 -16.01 1.22 9.86
C ALA A 129 -16.08 2.54 9.08
N VAL A 130 -14.92 3.17 8.82
CA VAL A 130 -14.83 4.39 8.01
C VAL A 130 -15.14 4.09 6.54
N ALA A 131 -14.54 3.07 5.96
CA ALA A 131 -14.71 2.70 4.55
C ALA A 131 -16.17 2.38 4.20
N ALA A 132 -16.89 1.74 5.13
CA ALA A 132 -18.30 1.39 4.93
C ALA A 132 -19.23 2.62 4.80
N ALA A 133 -18.90 3.72 5.49
CA ALA A 133 -19.66 4.97 5.40
C ALA A 133 -19.50 5.63 4.01
N ASP A 134 -18.35 5.49 3.40
CA ASP A 134 -18.00 6.14 2.12
C ASP A 134 -18.17 5.20 0.91
N GLY A 135 -18.56 3.94 1.13
CA GLY A 135 -18.68 2.95 0.06
C GLY A 135 -17.35 2.58 -0.60
N LYS A 136 -16.24 2.74 0.13
CA LYS A 136 -14.88 2.48 -0.31
C LYS A 136 -14.36 1.15 0.24
N ASP A 137 -13.20 0.72 -0.27
CA ASP A 137 -12.44 -0.41 0.26
C ASP A 137 -11.30 0.06 1.17
N VAL A 138 -10.87 -0.80 2.08
CA VAL A 138 -9.72 -0.58 2.95
C VAL A 138 -8.45 -0.98 2.21
N LEU A 139 -7.45 -0.11 2.18
CA LEU A 139 -6.13 -0.40 1.63
C LEU A 139 -5.15 -0.79 2.74
N LEU A 140 -4.58 -1.98 2.65
CA LEU A 140 -3.35 -2.33 3.39
C LEU A 140 -2.16 -1.90 2.52
N ALA A 141 -1.64 -0.70 2.82
CA ALA A 141 -0.62 -0.05 1.99
C ALA A 141 0.83 -0.41 2.37
N GLY A 142 1.00 -1.22 3.39
CA GLY A 142 2.32 -1.73 3.77
C GLY A 142 2.81 -1.26 5.15
N GLY A 143 4.11 -1.47 5.50
CA GLY A 143 5.12 -2.25 4.75
C GLY A 143 4.95 -3.77 4.82
N VAL A 144 6.01 -4.47 4.45
CA VAL A 144 6.05 -5.94 4.33
C VAL A 144 5.51 -6.67 5.57
N SER A 145 5.81 -6.20 6.78
CA SER A 145 5.27 -6.80 8.02
C SER A 145 3.74 -6.76 8.11
N ILE A 146 3.10 -5.72 7.56
CA ILE A 146 1.63 -5.64 7.48
C ILE A 146 1.10 -6.67 6.51
N ALA A 147 1.77 -6.85 5.37
CA ALA A 147 1.40 -7.86 4.38
C ALA A 147 1.45 -9.28 4.98
N HIS A 148 2.54 -9.62 5.67
CA HIS A 148 2.67 -10.92 6.33
C HIS A 148 1.57 -11.14 7.38
N GLN A 149 1.39 -10.20 8.30
CA GLN A 149 0.35 -10.30 9.33
C GLN A 149 -1.06 -10.42 8.73
N ALA A 150 -1.35 -9.66 7.67
CA ALA A 150 -2.66 -9.68 7.04
C ALA A 150 -2.97 -11.03 6.36
N LEU A 151 -1.99 -11.61 5.69
CA LEU A 151 -2.14 -12.91 5.03
C LEU A 151 -2.22 -14.04 6.07
N ASP A 152 -1.36 -14.04 7.09
CA ASP A 152 -1.35 -15.05 8.16
C ASP A 152 -2.64 -15.05 8.99
N ALA A 153 -3.18 -13.84 9.26
CA ALA A 153 -4.43 -13.69 10.01
C ALA A 153 -5.71 -13.77 9.14
N GLY A 154 -5.58 -13.96 7.82
CA GLY A 154 -6.72 -14.01 6.89
C GLY A 154 -7.53 -12.72 6.85
N LEU A 155 -6.88 -11.56 7.03
CA LEU A 155 -7.53 -10.26 7.04
C LEU A 155 -7.70 -9.65 5.64
N ALA A 156 -6.89 -10.06 4.67
CA ALA A 156 -6.99 -9.61 3.29
C ALA A 156 -8.03 -10.43 2.51
N ASP A 157 -8.96 -9.75 1.85
CA ASP A 157 -9.96 -10.35 0.95
C ASP A 157 -9.41 -10.43 -0.49
N GLU A 158 -8.54 -9.49 -0.85
CA GLU A 158 -7.99 -9.33 -2.19
C GLU A 158 -6.53 -8.86 -2.09
N MET A 159 -5.74 -9.23 -3.09
CA MET A 159 -4.36 -8.78 -3.22
C MET A 159 -4.14 -8.15 -4.60
N VAL A 160 -3.53 -6.98 -4.63
CA VAL A 160 -3.06 -6.28 -5.83
C VAL A 160 -1.55 -6.19 -5.78
N LEU A 161 -0.89 -6.71 -6.81
CA LEU A 161 0.56 -6.66 -6.94
C LEU A 161 0.95 -5.83 -8.15
N HIS A 162 1.91 -4.96 -7.97
CA HIS A 162 2.57 -4.23 -9.04
C HIS A 162 4.00 -4.75 -9.16
N VAL A 163 4.21 -5.67 -10.10
CA VAL A 163 5.52 -6.32 -10.29
C VAL A 163 6.35 -5.49 -11.25
N VAL A 164 7.39 -4.83 -10.74
CA VAL A 164 8.30 -4.05 -11.58
C VAL A 164 9.30 -4.97 -12.31
N PRO A 165 9.68 -4.67 -13.56
CA PRO A 165 10.59 -5.50 -14.37
C PRO A 165 12.05 -5.34 -13.94
N ARG A 166 12.33 -5.68 -12.68
CA ARG A 166 13.64 -5.52 -12.03
C ARG A 166 13.94 -6.68 -11.08
N LEU A 167 15.22 -7.02 -10.96
CA LEU A 167 15.75 -7.89 -9.91
C LEU A 167 16.46 -6.99 -8.89
N ALA A 168 15.96 -6.97 -7.64
CA ALA A 168 16.52 -6.15 -6.56
C ALA A 168 17.67 -6.86 -5.83
N GLY A 169 17.61 -8.19 -5.71
CA GLY A 169 18.66 -9.03 -5.12
C GLY A 169 18.81 -8.92 -3.60
N ARG A 170 18.34 -7.81 -2.99
CA ARG A 170 18.40 -7.54 -1.54
C ARG A 170 17.17 -6.78 -1.07
N GLY A 171 16.87 -6.85 0.23
CA GLY A 171 15.73 -6.18 0.87
C GLY A 171 14.72 -7.16 1.46
N LEU A 172 13.58 -6.64 1.87
CA LEU A 172 12.50 -7.42 2.49
C LEU A 172 11.67 -8.14 1.43
N ARG A 173 11.58 -9.46 1.55
CA ARG A 173 10.70 -10.28 0.69
C ARG A 173 9.24 -10.05 1.06
N LEU A 174 8.41 -9.83 0.03
CA LEU A 174 6.96 -9.70 0.24
C LEU A 174 6.33 -11.01 0.69
N PHE A 175 6.81 -12.13 0.15
CA PHE A 175 6.33 -13.47 0.50
C PHE A 175 7.48 -14.30 1.05
N ASP A 176 7.32 -14.75 2.29
CA ASP A 176 8.30 -15.59 2.97
C ASP A 176 7.63 -16.89 3.46
N THR A 177 6.71 -16.80 4.42
CA THR A 177 6.11 -17.98 5.08
C THR A 177 4.61 -18.13 4.84
N ALA A 178 3.92 -17.08 4.37
CA ALA A 178 2.47 -17.11 4.19
C ALA A 178 2.05 -18.20 3.20
N ARG A 179 1.04 -18.99 3.61
CA ARG A 179 0.43 -20.04 2.79
C ARG A 179 -1.04 -19.71 2.59
N VAL A 180 -1.36 -19.15 1.45
CA VAL A 180 -2.73 -18.81 1.06
C VAL A 180 -2.97 -19.23 -0.38
N ASP A 181 -4.17 -19.67 -0.69
CA ASP A 181 -4.58 -19.93 -2.06
C ASP A 181 -5.01 -18.63 -2.72
N LEU A 182 -4.50 -18.38 -3.91
CA LEU A 182 -4.80 -17.20 -4.70
C LEU A 182 -5.52 -17.58 -5.99
N ARG A 183 -6.54 -16.81 -6.34
CA ARG A 183 -7.17 -16.88 -7.65
C ARG A 183 -6.90 -15.59 -8.42
N LEU A 184 -6.13 -15.70 -9.50
CA LEU A 184 -5.94 -14.57 -10.41
C LEU A 184 -7.30 -14.14 -11.00
N THR A 185 -7.63 -12.87 -10.84
CA THR A 185 -8.86 -12.27 -11.37
C THR A 185 -8.59 -11.29 -12.50
N GLU A 186 -7.41 -10.65 -12.48
CA GLU A 186 -7.02 -9.69 -13.49
C GLU A 186 -5.50 -9.64 -13.63
N ALA A 187 -5.03 -9.42 -14.87
CA ALA A 187 -3.64 -9.15 -15.19
C ALA A 187 -3.59 -8.04 -16.25
N VAL A 188 -2.93 -6.93 -15.93
CA VAL A 188 -2.80 -5.76 -16.81
C VAL A 188 -1.33 -5.45 -16.99
N GLN A 189 -0.86 -5.48 -18.22
CA GLN A 189 0.50 -5.08 -18.56
C GLN A 189 0.56 -3.57 -18.72
N GLY A 190 1.32 -2.91 -17.84
CA GLY A 190 1.70 -1.52 -17.96
C GLY A 190 3.09 -1.35 -18.53
N GLU A 191 3.55 -0.12 -18.63
CA GLU A 191 4.88 0.26 -19.09
C GLU A 191 5.91 0.15 -17.97
N GLY A 192 5.53 0.48 -16.73
CA GLY A 192 6.39 0.45 -15.54
C GLY A 192 6.22 -0.79 -14.68
N ALA A 193 5.06 -1.45 -14.73
CA ALA A 193 4.78 -2.63 -13.93
C ALA A 193 3.77 -3.58 -14.59
N LEU A 194 3.83 -4.85 -14.19
CA LEU A 194 2.73 -5.80 -14.41
C LEU A 194 1.81 -5.75 -13.19
N HIS A 195 0.54 -5.39 -13.41
CA HIS A 195 -0.47 -5.31 -12.36
C HIS A 195 -1.28 -6.59 -12.32
N LEU A 196 -1.28 -7.23 -11.15
CA LEU A 196 -1.95 -8.51 -10.91
C LEU A 196 -2.94 -8.35 -9.77
N ARG A 197 -4.17 -8.80 -9.97
CA ARG A 197 -5.20 -8.82 -8.94
C ARG A 197 -5.60 -10.25 -8.63
N TYR A 198 -5.68 -10.57 -7.35
CA TYR A 198 -6.04 -11.90 -6.87
C TYR A 198 -7.13 -11.81 -5.79
N ASP A 199 -8.11 -12.72 -5.83
CA ASP A 199 -8.87 -13.05 -4.64
C ASP A 199 -7.99 -13.89 -3.71
N VAL A 200 -7.99 -13.54 -2.42
CA VAL A 200 -7.32 -14.31 -1.37
C VAL A 200 -8.32 -15.35 -0.82
N ARG A 201 -7.99 -16.62 -0.95
CA ARG A 201 -8.84 -17.70 -0.45
C ARG A 201 -8.32 -18.17 0.90
N ARG A 202 -9.22 -18.24 1.87
CA ARG A 202 -8.87 -18.87 3.14
C ARG A 202 -8.64 -20.36 2.90
N PRO A 203 -7.59 -20.97 3.46
CA PRO A 203 -7.47 -22.42 3.45
C PRO A 203 -8.72 -23.03 4.10
N SER A 204 -9.29 -24.01 3.43
CA SER A 204 -10.44 -24.76 3.91
C SER A 204 -10.08 -25.68 5.08
#